data_248fa8d18c28a227c97c0259f1800b8b
#
_entry.id   248fa8d18c28a227c97c0259f1800b8b
#
_cell.length_a   1.000
_cell.length_b   1.000
_cell.length_c   1.000
_cell.angle_alpha   90.00
_cell.angle_beta   90.00
_cell.angle_gamma   90.00
#
_symmetry.space_group_name_H-M   'P 1'
#
loop_
_entity.id
_entity.type
_entity.pdbx_description
1 polymer ?
#
loop_
_entity_poly.entity_id
_entity_poly.type
_entity_poly.pdbx_seq_one_letter_code
_entity_poly.pdbx_strand_id
1 'polypeptide(L)'
;VTSLLSPSGKNLSGRGITVGIGDNSEIITPQLDFTARVINRVPFPFSFHGVHVSGTVAGAGLLDPKHNGMAPRATIVSQYQSEIITSSPTYVADHNMVVTNNSYTNANAGCPGEGAYDVVSNYVDKQMGDYEKLLHVFAAGNDGALTCSPFPIKYATIKSGYQVAKNVITVGALDTLYAAASFSSRGPVNDGRLKPEIMASGLNTLSTRHNFTYGTSSGTSMVSPIVAG
;
A
#
# COMPACT_ATOMS: atom_id res chain seq x y z
N VAL A 1 -16.86 4.56 -6.34
CA VAL A 1 -16.65 5.54 -5.27
C VAL A 1 -16.06 6.82 -5.86
N THR A 2 -15.00 6.74 -6.67
CA THR A 2 -14.31 7.91 -7.23
C THR A 2 -15.16 8.76 -8.18
N SER A 3 -16.08 8.16 -8.94
CA SER A 3 -16.99 8.88 -9.84
C SER A 3 -18.10 9.64 -9.11
N LEU A 4 -18.48 9.19 -7.92
CA LEU A 4 -19.54 9.82 -7.10
C LEU A 4 -19.01 10.95 -6.21
N LEU A 5 -17.69 10.99 -5.97
CA LEU A 5 -17.08 11.89 -5.00
C LEU A 5 -16.22 12.99 -5.62
N SER A 6 -16.25 13.15 -6.95
CA SER A 6 -15.62 14.32 -7.56
C SER A 6 -16.63 15.48 -7.61
N PRO A 7 -16.65 16.40 -6.62
CA PRO A 7 -17.56 17.53 -6.59
C PRO A 7 -17.37 18.45 -7.81
N SER A 8 -16.22 18.34 -8.46
CA SER A 8 -15.87 19.12 -9.66
C SER A 8 -16.18 18.42 -10.99
N GLY A 9 -16.74 17.18 -10.96
CA GLY A 9 -17.06 16.41 -12.16
C GLY A 9 -15.85 15.97 -12.99
N LYS A 10 -14.63 15.99 -12.42
CA LYS A 10 -13.39 15.70 -13.16
C LYS A 10 -13.22 14.23 -13.56
N ASN A 11 -14.03 13.31 -13.03
CA ASN A 11 -13.96 11.87 -13.32
C ASN A 11 -12.52 11.30 -13.31
N LEU A 12 -11.77 11.61 -12.25
CA LEU A 12 -10.42 11.13 -12.09
C LEU A 12 -10.42 9.60 -12.02
N SER A 13 -9.65 8.95 -12.86
CA SER A 13 -9.64 7.49 -13.00
C SER A 13 -8.23 6.91 -12.99
N GLY A 14 -7.20 7.72 -12.81
CA GLY A 14 -5.80 7.31 -12.90
C GLY A 14 -5.30 7.11 -14.34
N ARG A 15 -6.05 7.51 -15.38
CA ARG A 15 -5.59 7.36 -16.76
C ARG A 15 -4.30 8.17 -16.98
N GLY A 16 -3.26 7.50 -17.52
CA GLY A 16 -1.94 8.10 -17.75
C GLY A 16 -1.06 8.15 -16.51
N ILE A 17 -1.53 7.61 -15.39
CA ILE A 17 -0.76 7.47 -14.16
C ILE A 17 -0.21 6.04 -14.08
N THR A 18 1.04 5.90 -13.68
CA THR A 18 1.67 4.60 -13.39
C THR A 18 1.90 4.47 -11.89
N VAL A 19 1.40 3.36 -11.34
CA VAL A 19 1.53 2.99 -9.93
C VAL A 19 2.42 1.75 -9.81
N GLY A 20 3.44 1.79 -8.97
CA GLY A 20 4.23 0.63 -8.61
C GLY A 20 3.53 -0.18 -7.51
N ILE A 21 3.50 -1.48 -7.63
CA ILE A 21 3.01 -2.40 -6.59
C ILE A 21 4.17 -3.28 -6.13
N GLY A 22 4.62 -3.08 -4.89
CA GLY A 22 5.55 -3.98 -4.22
C GLY A 22 4.79 -5.08 -3.48
N ASP A 23 4.96 -6.32 -3.90
CA ASP A 23 4.33 -7.47 -3.24
C ASP A 23 5.16 -8.74 -3.43
N ASN A 24 4.78 -9.83 -2.80
CA ASN A 24 5.44 -11.12 -2.94
C ASN A 24 4.74 -12.05 -3.94
N SER A 25 3.85 -11.54 -4.75
CA SER A 25 3.01 -12.33 -5.64
C SER A 25 2.82 -11.70 -7.00
N GLU A 26 2.74 -12.56 -8.01
CA GLU A 26 2.33 -12.19 -9.36
C GLU A 26 0.89 -11.70 -9.39
N ILE A 27 0.60 -10.69 -10.19
CA ILE A 27 -0.75 -10.11 -10.33
C ILE A 27 -1.44 -10.43 -11.66
N ILE A 28 -0.75 -11.07 -12.59
CA ILE A 28 -1.25 -11.26 -13.97
C ILE A 28 -2.30 -12.35 -14.11
N THR A 29 -2.32 -13.32 -13.25
CA THR A 29 -3.17 -14.47 -13.52
C THR A 29 -4.63 -14.19 -13.42
N PRO A 30 -5.40 -14.98 -14.15
CA PRO A 30 -6.49 -14.50 -14.96
C PRO A 30 -7.42 -13.60 -14.14
N GLN A 31 -7.20 -12.30 -14.30
CA GLN A 31 -8.07 -11.27 -13.74
C GLN A 31 -8.27 -10.19 -14.81
N LEU A 32 -9.47 -10.14 -15.37
CA LEU A 32 -9.83 -9.24 -16.47
C LEU A 32 -9.62 -7.77 -16.11
N ASP A 33 -9.77 -7.44 -14.85
CA ASP A 33 -9.64 -6.07 -14.36
C ASP A 33 -8.30 -5.42 -14.62
N PHE A 34 -7.28 -6.23 -14.94
CA PHE A 34 -5.93 -5.75 -15.23
C PHE A 34 -5.55 -5.79 -16.71
N THR A 35 -6.46 -6.18 -17.59
CA THR A 35 -6.17 -6.39 -19.02
C THR A 35 -5.43 -5.21 -19.63
N ALA A 36 -4.28 -5.49 -20.27
CA ALA A 36 -3.41 -4.55 -20.96
C ALA A 36 -2.86 -3.37 -20.11
N ARG A 37 -2.93 -3.46 -18.77
CA ARG A 37 -2.49 -2.38 -17.87
C ARG A 37 -1.43 -2.79 -16.85
N VAL A 38 -0.82 -3.98 -16.99
CA VAL A 38 0.20 -4.46 -16.06
C VAL A 38 1.53 -4.68 -16.77
N ILE A 39 2.57 -4.10 -16.22
CA ILE A 39 3.97 -4.37 -16.51
C ILE A 39 4.47 -5.28 -15.39
N ASN A 40 4.45 -6.60 -15.63
CA ASN A 40 4.82 -7.57 -14.61
C ASN A 40 6.32 -7.83 -14.59
N ARG A 41 6.92 -7.66 -13.43
CA ARG A 41 8.34 -7.93 -13.15
C ARG A 41 8.53 -9.04 -12.11
N VAL A 42 7.45 -9.67 -11.64
CA VAL A 42 7.47 -10.75 -10.65
C VAL A 42 7.30 -12.10 -11.35
N PRO A 43 8.30 -12.96 -11.38
CA PRO A 43 8.21 -14.25 -12.05
C PRO A 43 7.69 -15.39 -11.17
N PHE A 44 7.02 -15.13 -10.05
CA PHE A 44 6.73 -16.11 -9.01
C PHE A 44 5.24 -16.40 -8.79
N PRO A 45 4.95 -17.58 -8.15
CA PRO A 45 3.60 -18.11 -8.07
C PRO A 45 2.69 -17.29 -7.15
N PHE A 46 1.43 -17.51 -7.37
CA PHE A 46 0.27 -16.86 -6.84
C PHE A 46 0.21 -16.72 -5.33
N SER A 47 0.12 -15.49 -4.86
CA SER A 47 -0.59 -15.20 -3.63
C SER A 47 -1.80 -14.32 -3.96
N PHE A 48 -2.92 -14.57 -3.36
CA PHE A 48 -4.10 -13.70 -3.52
C PHE A 48 -3.81 -12.26 -3.06
N HIS A 49 -2.78 -12.06 -2.24
CA HIS A 49 -2.47 -10.77 -1.60
C HIS A 49 -2.14 -9.69 -2.65
N GLY A 50 -1.18 -9.91 -3.53
CA GLY A 50 -0.82 -8.93 -4.55
C GLY A 50 -1.93 -8.65 -5.56
N VAL A 51 -2.73 -9.68 -5.91
CA VAL A 51 -3.92 -9.50 -6.76
C VAL A 51 -4.95 -8.61 -6.06
N HIS A 52 -5.21 -8.85 -4.77
CA HIS A 52 -6.15 -8.07 -3.98
C HIS A 52 -5.70 -6.60 -3.81
N VAL A 53 -4.45 -6.40 -3.46
CA VAL A 53 -3.83 -5.08 -3.32
C VAL A 53 -3.90 -4.31 -4.64
N SER A 54 -3.53 -4.95 -5.76
CA SER A 54 -3.56 -4.34 -7.09
C SER A 54 -4.97 -3.97 -7.53
N GLY A 55 -5.96 -4.82 -7.23
CA GLY A 55 -7.37 -4.54 -7.50
C GLY A 55 -7.90 -3.35 -6.71
N THR A 56 -7.46 -3.21 -5.46
CA THR A 56 -7.82 -2.06 -4.64
C THR A 56 -7.25 -0.75 -5.21
N VAL A 57 -6.01 -0.77 -5.75
CA VAL A 57 -5.45 0.39 -6.46
C VAL A 57 -6.17 0.61 -7.79
N ALA A 58 -6.21 -0.39 -8.66
CA ALA A 58 -6.48 -0.18 -10.09
C ALA A 58 -7.38 -1.24 -10.75
N GLY A 59 -8.17 -1.99 -9.99
CA GLY A 59 -9.18 -2.88 -10.55
C GLY A 59 -10.14 -2.11 -11.45
N ALA A 60 -10.37 -2.59 -12.68
CA ALA A 60 -11.20 -1.89 -13.65
C ALA A 60 -12.71 -2.13 -13.44
N GLY A 61 -13.09 -3.08 -12.57
CA GLY A 61 -14.49 -3.44 -12.33
C GLY A 61 -15.20 -3.95 -13.58
N LEU A 62 -14.48 -4.66 -14.46
CA LEU A 62 -15.05 -5.10 -15.74
C LEU A 62 -16.15 -6.15 -15.58
N LEU A 63 -16.08 -6.98 -14.54
CA LEU A 63 -17.10 -7.96 -14.21
C LEU A 63 -18.25 -7.34 -13.41
N ASP A 64 -17.94 -6.41 -12.52
CA ASP A 64 -18.89 -5.63 -11.74
C ASP A 64 -18.32 -4.25 -11.43
N PRO A 65 -18.89 -3.17 -11.96
CA PRO A 65 -18.42 -1.80 -11.74
C PRO A 65 -18.38 -1.35 -10.27
N LYS A 66 -19.08 -2.04 -9.37
CA LYS A 66 -19.03 -1.78 -7.93
C LYS A 66 -17.68 -2.16 -7.32
N HIS A 67 -16.91 -2.99 -8.01
CA HIS A 67 -15.60 -3.47 -7.58
C HIS A 67 -14.43 -2.67 -8.21
N ASN A 68 -14.70 -1.49 -8.72
CA ASN A 68 -13.65 -0.58 -9.16
C ASN A 68 -12.64 -0.30 -8.05
N GLY A 69 -11.36 -0.35 -8.38
CA GLY A 69 -10.29 0.21 -7.57
C GLY A 69 -10.34 1.74 -7.52
N MET A 70 -9.45 2.33 -6.77
CA MET A 70 -9.42 3.79 -6.56
C MET A 70 -9.02 4.54 -7.84
N ALA A 71 -8.11 3.96 -8.63
CA ALA A 71 -7.62 4.48 -9.92
C ALA A 71 -7.82 3.44 -11.04
N PRO A 72 -9.07 3.15 -11.47
CA PRO A 72 -9.42 1.98 -12.29
C PRO A 72 -8.83 2.00 -13.71
N ARG A 73 -8.15 3.07 -14.11
CA ARG A 73 -7.48 3.20 -15.40
C ARG A 73 -5.97 3.43 -15.28
N ALA A 74 -5.41 3.35 -14.09
CA ALA A 74 -3.96 3.46 -13.89
C ALA A 74 -3.23 2.24 -14.50
N THR A 75 -2.00 2.46 -14.93
CA THR A 75 -1.06 1.38 -15.28
C THR A 75 -0.36 0.90 -14.02
N ILE A 76 -0.16 -0.40 -13.91
CA ILE A 76 0.54 -1.01 -12.77
C ILE A 76 1.91 -1.50 -13.24
N VAL A 77 2.96 -1.16 -12.50
CA VAL A 77 4.24 -1.88 -12.51
C VAL A 77 4.26 -2.78 -11.28
N SER A 78 4.22 -4.09 -11.49
CA SER A 78 4.32 -5.08 -10.43
C SER A 78 5.76 -5.51 -10.25
N GLN A 79 6.28 -5.39 -9.04
CA GLN A 79 7.65 -5.80 -8.70
C GLN A 79 7.66 -6.52 -7.35
N TYR A 80 8.67 -7.37 -7.14
CA TYR A 80 8.86 -8.05 -5.87
C TYR A 80 9.11 -7.02 -4.74
N GLN A 81 8.55 -7.30 -3.56
CA GLN A 81 8.57 -6.37 -2.42
C GLN A 81 9.98 -5.92 -1.99
N SER A 82 11.00 -6.78 -2.12
CA SER A 82 12.38 -6.43 -1.81
C SER A 82 13.05 -5.54 -2.86
N GLU A 83 12.45 -5.42 -4.05
CA GLU A 83 13.07 -4.75 -5.20
C GLU A 83 12.32 -3.51 -5.68
N ILE A 84 11.04 -3.36 -5.33
CA ILE A 84 10.23 -2.24 -5.83
C ILE A 84 10.87 -0.88 -5.51
N ILE A 85 11.39 -0.71 -4.30
CA ILE A 85 12.00 0.55 -3.86
C ILE A 85 13.32 0.81 -4.61
N THR A 86 14.18 -0.20 -4.72
CA THR A 86 15.47 -0.06 -5.42
C THR A 86 15.32 0.11 -6.92
N SER A 87 14.26 -0.45 -7.51
CA SER A 87 13.93 -0.33 -8.94
C SER A 87 13.11 0.92 -9.29
N SER A 88 12.59 1.63 -8.28
CA SER A 88 11.74 2.81 -8.52
C SER A 88 12.37 3.87 -9.42
N PRO A 89 13.67 4.21 -9.31
CA PRO A 89 14.32 5.14 -10.24
C PRO A 89 14.17 4.75 -11.71
N THR A 90 14.36 3.48 -12.01
CA THR A 90 14.19 2.93 -13.36
C THR A 90 12.75 3.05 -13.83
N TYR A 91 11.78 2.74 -12.96
CA TYR A 91 10.36 2.83 -13.32
C TYR A 91 9.84 4.26 -13.43
N VAL A 92 10.43 5.20 -12.68
CA VAL A 92 10.18 6.63 -12.89
C VAL A 92 10.64 7.05 -14.29
N ALA A 93 11.85 6.65 -14.69
CA ALA A 93 12.41 7.00 -15.99
C ALA A 93 11.67 6.33 -17.16
N ASP A 94 11.42 5.02 -17.07
CA ASP A 94 10.92 4.21 -18.19
C ASP A 94 9.38 4.25 -18.32
N HIS A 95 8.67 4.45 -17.21
CA HIS A 95 7.22 4.31 -17.14
C HIS A 95 6.50 5.51 -16.53
N ASN A 96 7.21 6.60 -16.22
CA ASN A 96 6.66 7.77 -15.52
C ASN A 96 5.92 7.38 -14.24
N MET A 97 6.46 6.44 -13.48
CA MET A 97 5.88 6.01 -12.21
C MET A 97 5.94 7.15 -11.20
N VAL A 98 4.83 7.46 -10.55
CA VAL A 98 4.73 8.59 -9.61
C VAL A 98 4.36 8.17 -8.18
N VAL A 99 3.88 6.95 -8.00
CA VAL A 99 3.52 6.44 -6.67
C VAL A 99 3.80 4.95 -6.58
N THR A 100 4.19 4.48 -5.39
CA THR A 100 4.24 3.04 -5.10
C THR A 100 3.30 2.71 -3.96
N ASN A 101 2.64 1.56 -4.05
CA ASN A 101 1.97 0.91 -2.94
C ASN A 101 2.82 -0.24 -2.41
N ASN A 102 3.04 -0.23 -1.10
CA ASN A 102 3.91 -1.17 -0.41
C ASN A 102 3.14 -1.79 0.78
N SER A 103 2.43 -2.87 0.48
CA SER A 103 1.58 -3.55 1.46
C SER A 103 2.36 -4.64 2.22
N TYR A 104 3.58 -4.34 2.63
CA TYR A 104 4.48 -5.22 3.36
C TYR A 104 5.23 -4.44 4.46
N THR A 105 5.89 -5.18 5.34
CA THR A 105 6.73 -4.63 6.40
C THR A 105 8.06 -5.37 6.45
N ASN A 106 9.09 -4.77 7.03
CA ASN A 106 10.30 -5.50 7.39
C ASN A 106 9.97 -6.58 8.44
N ALA A 107 10.57 -7.74 8.29
CA ALA A 107 10.24 -8.93 9.08
C ALA A 107 10.74 -8.90 10.53
N ASN A 108 11.28 -7.81 11.03
CA ASN A 108 11.76 -7.71 12.41
C ASN A 108 10.56 -7.67 13.36
N ALA A 109 10.46 -8.72 14.17
CA ALA A 109 9.38 -8.86 15.12
C ALA A 109 9.79 -8.35 16.51
N GLY A 110 8.86 -7.66 17.13
CA GLY A 110 8.91 -7.33 18.54
C GLY A 110 9.35 -5.91 18.87
N CYS A 111 8.93 -5.47 20.04
CA CYS A 111 9.03 -4.10 20.52
C CYS A 111 10.41 -3.44 20.46
N PRO A 112 11.53 -4.11 20.74
CA PRO A 112 12.83 -3.45 20.70
C PRO A 112 13.27 -2.98 19.31
N GLY A 113 12.69 -3.53 18.27
CA GLY A 113 12.99 -3.17 16.88
C GLY A 113 11.95 -2.25 16.24
N GLU A 114 10.86 -1.94 16.93
CA GLU A 114 9.80 -1.10 16.36
C GLU A 114 10.15 0.39 16.40
N GLY A 115 9.67 1.13 15.42
CA GLY A 115 9.77 2.58 15.37
C GLY A 115 11.17 3.16 15.11
N ALA A 116 12.19 2.34 14.81
CA ALA A 116 13.54 2.82 14.60
C ALA A 116 13.72 3.39 13.18
N TYR A 117 14.24 4.61 13.10
CA TYR A 117 14.73 5.22 11.87
C TYR A 117 16.13 4.66 11.57
N ASP A 118 16.25 3.90 10.52
CA ASP A 118 17.46 3.17 10.15
C ASP A 118 17.99 3.55 8.74
N VAL A 119 18.94 2.79 8.24
CA VAL A 119 19.53 2.99 6.91
C VAL A 119 18.49 2.87 5.79
N VAL A 120 17.46 2.02 5.97
CA VAL A 120 16.38 1.84 5.01
C VAL A 120 15.48 3.07 4.98
N SER A 121 15.13 3.60 6.16
CA SER A 121 14.39 4.86 6.27
C SER A 121 15.11 6.02 5.58
N ASN A 122 16.42 6.11 5.81
CA ASN A 122 17.26 7.16 5.20
C ASN A 122 17.33 7.01 3.67
N TYR A 123 17.47 5.76 3.19
CA TYR A 123 17.51 5.49 1.74
C TYR A 123 16.23 5.93 1.04
N VAL A 124 15.06 5.60 1.63
CA VAL A 124 13.75 5.97 1.07
C VAL A 124 13.55 7.48 1.10
N ASP A 125 13.89 8.13 2.23
CA ASP A 125 13.79 9.59 2.33
C ASP A 125 14.68 10.31 1.31
N LYS A 126 15.89 9.81 1.11
CA LYS A 126 16.80 10.34 0.08
C LYS A 126 16.23 10.16 -1.32
N GLN A 127 15.70 8.98 -1.63
CA GLN A 127 15.09 8.69 -2.93
C GLN A 127 13.94 9.65 -3.26
N MET A 128 13.09 9.95 -2.28
CA MET A 128 12.01 10.91 -2.46
C MET A 128 12.50 12.35 -2.62
N GLY A 129 13.64 12.69 -2.06
CA GLY A 129 14.31 13.97 -2.33
C GLY A 129 14.91 14.04 -3.73
N ASP A 130 15.47 12.94 -4.22
CA ASP A 130 16.06 12.86 -5.57
C ASP A 130 14.96 12.79 -6.67
N TYR A 131 13.77 12.30 -6.36
CA TYR A 131 12.63 12.13 -7.29
C TYR A 131 11.37 12.82 -6.78
N GLU A 132 11.30 14.14 -6.89
CA GLU A 132 10.25 15.00 -6.30
C GLU A 132 8.81 14.61 -6.63
N LYS A 133 8.58 13.87 -7.72
CA LYS A 133 7.23 13.42 -8.13
C LYS A 133 6.90 12.01 -7.65
N LEU A 134 7.86 11.32 -7.03
CA LEU A 134 7.65 9.96 -6.54
C LEU A 134 7.16 9.99 -5.10
N LEU A 135 6.08 9.25 -4.82
CA LEU A 135 5.54 9.07 -3.50
C LEU A 135 5.52 7.58 -3.14
N HIS A 136 6.03 7.24 -1.96
CA HIS A 136 5.90 5.90 -1.41
C HIS A 136 4.81 5.84 -0.36
N VAL A 137 3.86 4.90 -0.54
CA VAL A 137 2.78 4.62 0.40
C VAL A 137 3.01 3.25 1.01
N PHE A 138 3.03 3.16 2.35
CA PHE A 138 3.30 1.92 3.09
C PHE A 138 2.17 1.56 4.05
N ALA A 139 1.88 0.28 4.17
CA ALA A 139 1.05 -0.24 5.24
C ALA A 139 1.76 -0.09 6.61
N ALA A 140 1.05 0.36 7.63
CA ALA A 140 1.63 0.64 8.96
C ALA A 140 2.11 -0.63 9.69
N GLY A 141 1.53 -1.78 9.36
CA GLY A 141 1.72 -3.05 10.06
C GLY A 141 0.48 -3.50 10.83
N ASN A 142 0.47 -4.78 11.20
CA ASN A 142 -0.67 -5.42 11.87
C ASN A 142 -0.33 -5.88 13.30
N ASP A 143 0.55 -5.15 13.98
CA ASP A 143 1.06 -5.46 15.32
C ASP A 143 0.38 -4.66 16.44
N GLY A 144 -0.79 -4.12 16.19
CA GLY A 144 -1.55 -3.34 17.16
C GLY A 144 -1.93 -4.09 18.45
N ALA A 145 -1.78 -5.42 18.50
CA ALA A 145 -1.99 -6.20 19.72
C ALA A 145 -0.77 -6.23 20.65
N LEU A 146 0.41 -5.80 20.18
CA LEU A 146 1.63 -5.80 20.98
C LEU A 146 1.56 -4.74 22.09
N THR A 147 2.30 -5.02 23.16
CA THR A 147 2.56 -4.08 24.28
C THR A 147 4.04 -3.78 24.31
N CYS A 148 4.41 -2.57 23.86
CA CYS A 148 5.80 -2.13 23.79
C CYS A 148 6.09 -1.15 24.94
N SER A 149 6.63 -1.68 26.05
CA SER A 149 6.99 -0.84 27.22
C SER A 149 7.93 0.30 26.82
N PRO A 150 7.75 1.53 27.40
CA PRO A 150 6.79 1.93 28.44
C PRO A 150 5.41 2.34 27.92
N PHE A 151 5.12 2.14 26.65
CA PHE A 151 3.87 2.58 26.03
C PHE A 151 2.71 1.65 26.37
N PRO A 152 1.46 2.18 26.39
CA PRO A 152 0.27 1.35 26.50
C PRO A 152 0.16 0.35 25.34
N ILE A 153 -0.62 -0.72 25.54
CA ILE A 153 -0.96 -1.68 24.47
C ILE A 153 -1.44 -0.94 23.21
N LYS A 154 -1.02 -1.41 22.07
CA LYS A 154 -1.31 -0.89 20.71
C LYS A 154 -0.48 0.33 20.29
N TYR A 155 0.37 0.87 21.15
CA TYR A 155 1.23 2.01 20.81
C TYR A 155 2.69 1.60 20.64
N ALA A 156 3.45 2.41 19.93
CA ALA A 156 4.85 2.17 19.55
C ALA A 156 5.04 0.83 18.82
N THR A 157 4.12 0.49 17.93
CA THR A 157 4.09 -0.76 17.17
C THR A 157 4.28 -0.55 15.66
N ILE A 158 4.65 0.65 15.22
CA ILE A 158 5.03 0.91 13.83
C ILE A 158 6.35 0.17 13.53
N LYS A 159 6.37 -0.56 12.42
CA LYS A 159 7.57 -1.27 11.97
C LYS A 159 8.70 -0.30 11.64
N SER A 160 9.93 -0.71 11.96
CA SER A 160 11.15 0.03 11.59
C SER A 160 11.41 -0.01 10.09
N GLY A 161 12.30 0.82 9.62
CA GLY A 161 12.67 0.90 8.22
C GLY A 161 11.70 1.76 7.41
N TYR A 162 11.08 1.19 6.39
CA TYR A 162 10.25 1.91 5.43
C TYR A 162 9.17 2.76 6.09
N GLN A 163 8.42 2.18 7.05
CA GLN A 163 7.28 2.81 7.70
C GLN A 163 7.64 4.02 8.56
N VAL A 164 8.89 4.12 8.99
CA VAL A 164 9.41 5.20 9.85
C VAL A 164 10.01 6.35 9.06
N ALA A 165 10.25 6.16 7.76
CA ALA A 165 10.76 7.22 6.89
C ALA A 165 9.88 8.48 6.98
N LYS A 166 10.49 9.65 6.80
CA LYS A 166 9.86 10.96 7.07
C LYS A 166 8.98 11.45 5.92
N ASN A 167 9.39 11.08 4.69
CA ASN A 167 8.78 11.60 3.47
C ASN A 167 7.74 10.63 2.87
N VAL A 168 7.52 9.46 3.47
CA VAL A 168 6.52 8.47 3.03
C VAL A 168 5.16 8.71 3.68
N ILE A 169 4.11 8.20 3.07
CA ILE A 169 2.81 8.06 3.72
C ILE A 169 2.68 6.66 4.29
N THR A 170 2.60 6.54 5.59
CA THR A 170 2.28 5.29 6.30
C THR A 170 0.79 5.27 6.61
N VAL A 171 0.11 4.18 6.27
CA VAL A 171 -1.35 4.08 6.31
C VAL A 171 -1.80 3.07 7.35
N GLY A 172 -2.61 3.52 8.31
CA GLY A 172 -3.24 2.70 9.34
C GLY A 172 -4.67 2.29 8.96
N ALA A 173 -5.18 1.27 9.63
CA ALA A 173 -6.50 0.73 9.39
C ALA A 173 -7.54 1.24 10.40
N LEU A 174 -8.71 1.66 9.89
CA LEU A 174 -9.94 1.88 10.66
C LEU A 174 -10.81 0.64 10.63
N ASP A 175 -11.59 0.46 11.68
CA ASP A 175 -12.66 -0.53 11.75
C ASP A 175 -13.98 0.03 11.16
N THR A 176 -15.06 -0.75 11.28
CA THR A 176 -16.39 -0.40 10.75
C THR A 176 -17.06 0.74 11.53
N LEU A 177 -16.54 1.10 12.69
CA LEU A 177 -17.02 2.21 13.52
C LEU A 177 -16.13 3.46 13.37
N TYR A 178 -15.22 3.44 12.39
CA TYR A 178 -14.21 4.47 12.17
C TYR A 178 -13.24 4.69 13.36
N ALA A 179 -13.13 3.71 14.24
CA ALA A 179 -12.09 3.66 15.25
C ALA A 179 -10.85 2.95 14.67
N ALA A 180 -9.69 3.20 15.26
CA ALA A 180 -8.48 2.51 14.83
C ALA A 180 -8.62 1.01 15.08
N ALA A 181 -8.50 0.21 14.02
CA ALA A 181 -8.64 -1.24 14.07
C ALA A 181 -7.68 -1.86 15.10
N SER A 182 -8.13 -2.90 15.80
CA SER A 182 -7.37 -3.49 16.91
C SER A 182 -5.98 -4.00 16.51
N PHE A 183 -5.86 -4.46 15.27
CA PHE A 183 -4.61 -4.96 14.71
C PHE A 183 -3.69 -3.85 14.16
N SER A 184 -4.23 -2.65 13.86
CA SER A 184 -3.44 -1.61 13.19
C SER A 184 -2.28 -1.14 14.07
N SER A 185 -1.07 -1.19 13.55
CA SER A 185 0.10 -0.61 14.19
C SER A 185 -0.03 0.91 14.34
N ARG A 186 0.53 1.46 15.42
CA ARG A 186 0.47 2.88 15.81
C ARG A 186 1.78 3.35 16.41
N GLY A 187 2.09 4.62 16.19
CA GLY A 187 3.20 5.31 16.83
C GLY A 187 3.01 5.51 18.36
N PRO A 188 3.83 6.36 18.96
CA PRO A 188 4.88 7.13 18.30
C PRO A 188 6.02 6.24 17.81
N VAL A 189 6.82 6.75 16.87
CA VAL A 189 8.10 6.15 16.52
C VAL A 189 9.20 6.64 17.47
N ASN A 190 10.41 6.07 17.41
CA ASN A 190 11.43 6.28 18.45
C ASN A 190 11.90 7.74 18.61
N ASP A 191 11.77 8.55 17.57
CA ASP A 191 12.09 9.99 17.63
C ASP A 191 10.88 10.86 18.01
N GLY A 192 9.76 10.26 18.43
CA GLY A 192 8.55 10.93 18.92
C GLY A 192 7.56 11.34 17.84
N ARG A 193 7.86 11.15 16.54
CA ARG A 193 6.92 11.47 15.47
C ARG A 193 5.67 10.57 15.53
N LEU A 194 4.54 11.16 15.17
CA LEU A 194 3.29 10.41 15.02
C LEU A 194 3.27 9.64 13.70
N LYS A 195 2.88 8.39 13.76
CA LYS A 195 2.58 7.50 12.65
C LYS A 195 1.33 6.67 13.03
N PRO A 196 0.51 6.23 12.08
CA PRO A 196 0.53 6.54 10.65
C PRO A 196 0.09 7.99 10.38
N GLU A 197 0.41 8.53 9.19
CA GLU A 197 -0.02 9.86 8.76
C GLU A 197 -1.51 9.93 8.46
N ILE A 198 -2.06 8.83 7.97
CA ILE A 198 -3.48 8.74 7.57
C ILE A 198 -4.02 7.35 7.87
N MET A 199 -5.33 7.24 8.00
CA MET A 199 -6.02 5.96 8.18
C MET A 199 -7.19 5.85 7.21
N ALA A 200 -7.48 4.61 6.75
CA ALA A 200 -8.64 4.31 5.93
C ALA A 200 -9.32 3.01 6.38
N SER A 201 -10.52 2.71 5.87
CA SER A 201 -11.26 1.50 6.25
C SER A 201 -10.52 0.23 5.83
N GLY A 202 -10.10 -0.58 6.80
CA GLY A 202 -9.25 -1.75 6.61
C GLY A 202 -9.88 -3.09 6.98
N LEU A 203 -11.18 -3.12 7.24
CA LEU A 203 -11.94 -4.35 7.51
C LEU A 203 -12.82 -4.70 6.33
N ASN A 204 -12.78 -5.99 5.96
CA ASN A 204 -13.62 -6.55 4.88
C ASN A 204 -13.55 -5.75 3.57
N THR A 205 -12.37 -5.22 3.24
CA THR A 205 -12.13 -4.55 1.97
C THR A 205 -12.33 -5.54 0.84
N LEU A 206 -13.28 -5.26 -0.05
CA LEU A 206 -13.60 -6.09 -1.21
C LEU A 206 -12.70 -5.70 -2.39
N SER A 207 -12.05 -6.68 -3.01
CA SER A 207 -11.19 -6.46 -4.17
C SER A 207 -11.03 -7.74 -5.00
N THR A 208 -10.23 -7.66 -6.06
CA THR A 208 -9.98 -8.76 -6.98
C THR A 208 -9.30 -9.95 -6.32
N ARG A 209 -9.62 -11.13 -6.81
CA ARG A 209 -9.00 -12.42 -6.50
C ARG A 209 -8.60 -13.11 -7.80
N HIS A 210 -7.94 -14.25 -7.69
CA HIS A 210 -7.65 -15.10 -8.84
C HIS A 210 -8.93 -15.60 -9.52
N ASN A 211 -8.78 -16.10 -10.74
CA ASN A 211 -9.84 -16.77 -11.50
C ASN A 211 -11.10 -15.92 -11.67
N PHE A 212 -10.91 -14.62 -11.99
CA PHE A 212 -12.02 -13.68 -12.26
C PHE A 212 -13.01 -13.50 -11.11
N THR A 213 -12.53 -13.68 -9.88
CA THR A 213 -13.37 -13.53 -8.68
C THR A 213 -13.01 -12.28 -7.89
N TYR A 214 -13.87 -11.97 -6.92
CA TYR A 214 -13.65 -10.93 -5.92
C TYR A 214 -13.80 -11.52 -4.52
N GLY A 215 -13.19 -10.90 -3.54
CA GLY A 215 -13.30 -11.35 -2.15
C GLY A 215 -12.80 -10.30 -1.17
N THR A 216 -13.21 -10.46 0.07
CA THR A 216 -12.83 -9.53 1.14
C THR A 216 -11.53 -9.95 1.80
N SER A 217 -10.79 -8.95 2.30
CA SER A 217 -9.64 -9.12 3.18
C SER A 217 -9.57 -7.97 4.18
N SER A 218 -8.84 -8.18 5.28
CA SER A 218 -8.65 -7.17 6.32
C SER A 218 -7.17 -7.01 6.65
N GLY A 219 -6.75 -5.78 6.95
CA GLY A 219 -5.36 -5.48 7.29
C GLY A 219 -4.93 -4.10 6.82
N THR A 220 -3.81 -3.62 7.33
CA THR A 220 -3.18 -2.39 6.82
C THR A 220 -2.73 -2.53 5.37
N SER A 221 -2.48 -3.77 4.91
CA SER A 221 -2.23 -4.07 3.50
C SER A 221 -3.39 -3.72 2.57
N MET A 222 -4.62 -3.65 3.07
CA MET A 222 -5.81 -3.31 2.29
C MET A 222 -6.08 -1.82 2.26
N VAL A 223 -5.57 -1.06 3.23
CA VAL A 223 -5.77 0.40 3.28
C VAL A 223 -4.67 1.18 2.56
N SER A 224 -3.44 0.70 2.57
CA SER A 224 -2.35 1.33 1.81
C SER A 224 -2.73 1.54 0.33
N PRO A 225 -3.28 0.54 -0.37
CA PRO A 225 -3.69 0.69 -1.76
C PRO A 225 -4.91 1.62 -1.96
N ILE A 226 -5.74 1.83 -0.94
CA ILE A 226 -6.82 2.84 -1.01
C ILE A 226 -6.24 4.25 -1.10
N VAL A 227 -5.14 4.49 -0.38
CA VAL A 227 -4.48 5.80 -0.35
C VAL A 227 -3.57 6.01 -1.56
N ALA A 228 -2.94 4.94 -2.05
CA ALA A 228 -2.06 5.00 -3.23
C ALA A 228 -2.81 5.19 -4.55
N GLY A 229 -4.06 4.77 -4.65
CA GLY A 229 -4.93 4.93 -5.83
C GLY A 229 -5.72 6.22 -5.78
#